data_d0851c39816bd9c660c97b447a2de94e
#
_entry.id   d0851c39816bd9c660c97b447a2de94e
#
_cell.length_a   1.000
_cell.length_b   1.000
_cell.length_c   1.000
_cell.angle_alpha   90.00
_cell.angle_beta   90.00
_cell.angle_gamma   90.00
#
_symmetry.space_group_name_H-M   'P 1'
#
loop_
_entity.id
_entity.type
_entity.pdbx_description
1 polymer ?
#
loop_
_entity_poly.entity_id
_entity_poly.type
_entity_poly.pdbx_seq_one_letter_code
_entity_poly.pdbx_strand_id
1 'polypeptide(L)'
;MSFRIYSLHLSWSRKDKIIVNRDCHQSVINTLILGDIEPAYIYPQIDNKTNILMGIKIEDAIDTIDKNLDAKAILLTYPTYYGKVYDLKTICNYAHSKGMMVIVDEAHGAHLGLSDKLPMTALEQGADIVVQSTHKTLPSFTQSS
;
A
#
# COMPACT_ATOMS: atom_id res chain seq x y z
N MET A 1 -12.61 -5.78 -5.22
CA MET A 1 -11.32 -5.11 -4.95
C MET A 1 -10.66 -4.53 -6.20
N SER A 2 -10.56 -5.28 -7.29
CA SER A 2 -9.86 -4.83 -8.50
C SER A 2 -10.34 -3.49 -9.05
N PHE A 3 -11.63 -3.22 -9.06
CA PHE A 3 -12.21 -2.04 -9.71
C PHE A 3 -11.83 -0.71 -9.05
N ARG A 4 -11.64 -0.66 -7.74
CA ARG A 4 -11.30 0.59 -7.02
C ARG A 4 -9.84 1.02 -7.19
N ILE A 5 -8.94 0.05 -7.30
CA ILE A 5 -7.54 0.35 -7.61
C ILE A 5 -7.41 0.83 -9.06
N TYR A 6 -8.20 0.28 -9.99
CA TYR A 6 -8.25 0.76 -11.37
C TYR A 6 -8.76 2.20 -11.50
N SER A 7 -9.66 2.66 -10.63
CA SER A 7 -10.14 4.04 -10.70
C SER A 7 -9.08 5.08 -10.32
N LEU A 8 -8.07 4.72 -9.54
CA LEU A 8 -6.96 5.60 -9.18
C LEU A 8 -6.11 5.99 -10.40
N HIS A 9 -6.01 5.12 -11.41
CA HIS A 9 -5.23 5.42 -12.61
C HIS A 9 -5.82 6.59 -13.43
N LEU A 10 -7.10 6.91 -13.28
CA LEU A 10 -7.73 8.05 -13.96
C LEU A 10 -7.20 9.41 -13.46
N SER A 11 -6.51 9.42 -12.32
CA SER A 11 -5.90 10.61 -11.72
C SER A 11 -4.46 10.83 -12.17
N TRP A 12 -3.84 9.87 -12.85
CA TRP A 12 -2.44 9.92 -13.26
C TRP A 12 -2.28 10.00 -14.76
N SER A 13 -1.25 10.74 -15.19
CA SER A 13 -0.86 10.81 -16.59
C SER A 13 0.02 9.63 -16.97
N ARG A 14 0.05 9.29 -18.26
CA ARG A 14 0.98 8.30 -18.81
C ARG A 14 2.41 8.64 -18.40
N LYS A 15 3.17 7.65 -17.99
CA LYS A 15 4.56 7.74 -17.50
C LYS A 15 4.75 8.50 -16.18
N ASP A 16 3.67 8.86 -15.48
CA ASP A 16 3.83 9.24 -14.09
C ASP A 16 4.47 8.09 -13.32
N LYS A 17 5.35 8.43 -12.39
CA LYS A 17 6.03 7.44 -11.56
C LYS A 17 5.30 7.27 -10.23
N ILE A 18 5.16 6.02 -9.78
CA ILE A 18 4.72 5.71 -8.42
C ILE A 18 5.61 4.66 -7.77
N ILE A 19 5.78 4.79 -6.46
CA ILE A 19 6.51 3.81 -5.66
C ILE A 19 5.52 2.75 -5.18
N VAL A 20 5.88 1.47 -5.30
CA VAL A 20 4.98 0.35 -4.97
C VAL A 20 5.75 -0.75 -4.26
N ASN A 21 5.19 -1.33 -3.18
CA ASN A 21 5.78 -2.54 -2.63
C ASN A 21 5.62 -3.73 -3.62
N ARG A 22 6.69 -4.50 -3.82
CA ARG A 22 6.75 -5.52 -4.88
C ARG A 22 5.80 -6.70 -4.66
N ASP A 23 5.38 -6.93 -3.42
CA ASP A 23 4.40 -7.94 -3.01
C ASP A 23 2.94 -7.43 -3.02
N CYS A 24 2.67 -6.36 -3.77
CA CYS A 24 1.32 -5.82 -3.95
C CYS A 24 0.41 -6.81 -4.69
N HIS A 25 -0.90 -6.60 -4.56
CA HIS A 25 -1.89 -7.43 -5.25
C HIS A 25 -1.78 -7.28 -6.78
N GLN A 26 -2.08 -8.36 -7.52
CA GLN A 26 -2.03 -8.38 -9.00
C GLN A 26 -2.82 -7.25 -9.66
N SER A 27 -3.91 -6.77 -9.04
CA SER A 27 -4.69 -5.63 -9.56
C SER A 27 -3.86 -4.34 -9.63
N VAL A 28 -2.92 -4.13 -8.72
CA VAL A 28 -2.00 -2.98 -8.76
C VAL A 28 -1.12 -3.07 -10.00
N ILE A 29 -0.50 -4.23 -10.22
CA ILE A 29 0.35 -4.47 -11.40
C ILE A 29 -0.44 -4.24 -12.69
N ASN A 30 -1.66 -4.77 -12.77
CA ASN A 30 -2.53 -4.56 -13.93
C ASN A 30 -2.87 -3.07 -14.14
N THR A 31 -3.09 -2.33 -13.06
CA THR A 31 -3.34 -0.88 -13.13
C THR A 31 -2.13 -0.11 -13.66
N LEU A 32 -0.92 -0.47 -13.24
CA LEU A 32 0.33 0.12 -13.75
C LEU A 32 0.48 -0.09 -15.25
N ILE A 33 0.22 -1.33 -15.71
CA ILE A 33 0.30 -1.70 -17.14
C ILE A 33 -0.74 -0.92 -17.95
N LEU A 34 -2.01 -0.92 -17.52
CA LEU A 34 -3.10 -0.26 -18.24
C LEU A 34 -2.94 1.27 -18.27
N GLY A 35 -2.40 1.84 -17.20
CA GLY A 35 -2.18 3.28 -17.08
C GLY A 35 -0.88 3.76 -17.74
N ASP A 36 -0.02 2.86 -18.22
CA ASP A 36 1.34 3.18 -18.69
C ASP A 36 2.11 3.98 -17.61
N ILE A 37 2.03 3.50 -16.35
CA ILE A 37 2.60 4.12 -15.17
C ILE A 37 3.94 3.44 -14.84
N GLU A 38 4.97 4.21 -14.55
CA GLU A 38 6.30 3.72 -14.22
C GLU A 38 6.41 3.35 -12.73
N PRO A 39 6.62 2.06 -12.38
CA PRO A 39 6.79 1.67 -11.00
C PRO A 39 8.24 1.78 -10.52
N ALA A 40 8.45 2.33 -9.32
CA ALA A 40 9.65 2.12 -8.51
C ALA A 40 9.30 1.13 -7.39
N TYR A 41 10.06 0.04 -7.25
CA TYR A 41 9.70 -1.03 -6.33
C TYR A 41 10.45 -0.97 -5.00
N ILE A 42 9.70 -1.12 -3.90
CA ILE A 42 10.24 -1.48 -2.59
C ILE A 42 10.12 -2.99 -2.44
N TYR A 43 11.21 -3.67 -2.14
CA TYR A 43 11.21 -5.13 -1.99
C TYR A 43 10.91 -5.52 -0.55
N PRO A 44 9.99 -6.49 -0.33
CA PRO A 44 9.68 -6.96 1.00
C PRO A 44 10.82 -7.79 1.58
N GLN A 45 10.89 -7.83 2.90
CA GLN A 45 11.77 -8.75 3.61
C GLN A 45 11.22 -10.18 3.54
N ILE A 46 12.11 -11.15 3.46
CA ILE A 46 11.77 -12.57 3.47
C ILE A 46 12.33 -13.18 4.76
N ASP A 47 11.48 -13.88 5.51
CA ASP A 47 11.96 -14.71 6.60
C ASP A 47 12.64 -15.96 6.03
N ASN A 48 13.95 -16.08 6.25
CA ASN A 48 14.77 -17.17 5.72
C ASN A 48 14.39 -18.57 6.22
N LYS A 49 13.63 -18.67 7.32
CA LYS A 49 13.19 -19.95 7.89
C LYS A 49 11.89 -20.44 7.27
N THR A 50 10.97 -19.53 7.03
CA THR A 50 9.59 -19.83 6.59
C THR A 50 9.34 -19.48 5.13
N ASN A 51 10.24 -18.72 4.49
CA ASN A 51 10.06 -18.10 3.17
C ASN A 51 8.82 -17.20 3.08
N ILE A 52 8.34 -16.66 4.23
CA ILE A 52 7.20 -15.76 4.29
C ILE A 52 7.66 -14.32 4.10
N LEU A 53 6.88 -13.56 3.33
CA LEU A 53 7.07 -12.12 3.15
C LEU A 53 6.64 -11.39 4.43
N MET A 54 7.57 -10.63 5.00
CA MET A 54 7.43 -9.97 6.30
C MET A 54 7.02 -8.50 6.20
N GLY A 55 6.74 -8.00 5.00
CA GLY A 55 6.52 -6.59 4.73
C GLY A 55 7.82 -5.87 4.38
N ILE A 56 7.74 -4.54 4.32
CA ILE A 56 8.87 -3.68 3.93
C ILE A 56 9.59 -3.14 5.16
N LYS A 57 10.89 -2.85 5.02
CA LYS A 57 11.62 -2.07 6.01
C LYS A 57 11.43 -0.58 5.77
N ILE A 58 11.43 0.19 6.86
CA ILE A 58 11.30 1.66 6.80
C ILE A 58 12.47 2.25 6.01
N GLU A 59 13.68 1.77 6.27
CA GLU A 59 14.90 2.24 5.62
C GLU A 59 14.84 2.02 4.10
N ASP A 60 14.34 0.87 3.64
CA ASP A 60 14.20 0.55 2.22
C ASP A 60 13.13 1.45 1.56
N ALA A 61 12.06 1.77 2.29
CA ALA A 61 11.03 2.70 1.82
C ALA A 61 11.59 4.12 1.70
N ILE A 62 12.31 4.62 2.70
CA ILE A 62 12.94 5.94 2.70
C ILE A 62 13.95 6.06 1.56
N ASP A 63 14.84 5.07 1.42
CA ASP A 63 15.85 5.03 0.34
C ASP A 63 15.18 5.04 -1.05
N THR A 64 14.09 4.30 -1.21
CA THR A 64 13.34 4.29 -2.48
C THR A 64 12.66 5.63 -2.75
N ILE A 65 12.10 6.29 -1.73
CA ILE A 65 11.53 7.63 -1.85
C ILE A 65 12.61 8.62 -2.27
N ASP A 66 13.76 8.63 -1.62
CA ASP A 66 14.86 9.57 -1.91
C ASP A 66 15.45 9.39 -3.33
N LYS A 67 15.43 8.17 -3.85
CA LYS A 67 15.85 7.85 -5.22
C LYS A 67 14.80 8.19 -6.30
N ASN A 68 13.56 8.49 -5.90
CA ASN A 68 12.44 8.71 -6.81
C ASN A 68 11.59 9.92 -6.40
N LEU A 69 12.23 11.07 -6.21
CA LEU A 69 11.55 12.32 -5.80
C LEU A 69 10.56 12.86 -6.85
N ASP A 70 10.61 12.35 -8.05
CA ASP A 70 9.67 12.64 -9.14
C ASP A 70 8.40 11.78 -9.08
N ALA A 71 8.34 10.79 -8.17
CA ALA A 71 7.15 9.97 -7.97
C ALA A 71 5.99 10.80 -7.41
N LYS A 72 4.79 10.58 -7.94
CA LYS A 72 3.57 11.27 -7.52
C LYS A 72 2.96 10.70 -6.26
N ALA A 73 3.14 9.40 -6.06
CA ALA A 73 2.53 8.68 -4.95
C ALA A 73 3.38 7.47 -4.55
N ILE A 74 3.10 6.98 -3.34
CA ILE A 74 3.53 5.67 -2.87
C ILE A 74 2.29 4.82 -2.58
N LEU A 75 2.22 3.61 -3.15
CA LEU A 75 1.14 2.65 -2.93
C LEU A 75 1.67 1.46 -2.13
N LEU A 76 1.12 1.25 -0.96
CA LEU A 76 1.56 0.24 -0.01
C LEU A 76 0.45 -0.76 0.32
N THR A 77 0.81 -2.01 0.59
CA THR A 77 -0.10 -3.03 1.13
C THR A 77 0.09 -3.12 2.64
N TYR A 78 -0.95 -2.82 3.42
CA TYR A 78 -0.93 -2.85 4.87
C TYR A 78 -2.31 -3.26 5.43
N PRO A 79 -2.38 -4.28 6.31
CA PRO A 79 -1.32 -5.24 6.62
C PRO A 79 -0.95 -6.09 5.40
N THR A 80 0.18 -6.81 5.47
CA THR A 80 0.56 -7.77 4.42
C THR A 80 -0.47 -8.90 4.33
N TYR A 81 -0.40 -9.72 3.28
CA TYR A 81 -1.25 -10.90 3.12
C TYR A 81 -1.19 -11.85 4.34
N TYR A 82 -0.05 -11.92 5.01
CA TYR A 82 0.16 -12.76 6.20
C TYR A 82 -0.16 -12.04 7.52
N GLY A 83 -0.81 -10.88 7.47
CA GLY A 83 -1.20 -10.12 8.66
C GLY A 83 -0.03 -9.40 9.36
N LYS A 84 1.11 -9.25 8.70
CA LYS A 84 2.22 -8.47 9.26
C LYS A 84 1.96 -6.98 9.08
N VAL A 85 2.28 -6.23 10.13
CA VAL A 85 2.24 -4.77 10.17
C VAL A 85 3.66 -4.21 10.31
N TYR A 86 3.85 -2.98 9.88
CA TYR A 86 5.10 -2.23 9.98
C TYR A 86 4.79 -0.77 10.34
N ASP A 87 5.77 0.04 10.65
CA ASP A 87 5.55 1.46 11.00
C ASP A 87 5.18 2.28 9.76
N LEU A 88 3.90 2.18 9.40
CA LEU A 88 3.32 2.91 8.27
C LEU A 88 3.34 4.42 8.51
N LYS A 89 3.15 4.87 9.76
CA LYS A 89 3.10 6.28 10.11
C LYS A 89 4.39 7.01 9.77
N THR A 90 5.53 6.39 10.06
CA THR A 90 6.84 6.98 9.70
C THR A 90 6.99 7.10 8.19
N ILE A 91 6.56 6.10 7.41
CA ILE A 91 6.61 6.15 5.95
C ILE A 91 5.66 7.23 5.40
N CYS A 92 4.43 7.34 5.92
CA CYS A 92 3.47 8.39 5.54
C CYS A 92 4.07 9.79 5.75
N ASN A 93 4.57 10.06 6.95
CA ASN A 93 5.16 11.35 7.28
C ASN A 93 6.34 11.69 6.35
N TYR A 94 7.18 10.69 6.05
CA TYR A 94 8.32 10.91 5.16
C TYR A 94 7.90 11.18 3.73
N ALA A 95 6.97 10.39 3.18
CA ALA A 95 6.41 10.59 1.84
C ALA A 95 5.76 11.97 1.69
N HIS A 96 4.95 12.39 2.69
CA HIS A 96 4.35 13.72 2.72
C HIS A 96 5.39 14.85 2.77
N SER A 97 6.49 14.66 3.49
CA SER A 97 7.60 15.65 3.50
C SER A 97 8.24 15.87 2.13
N LYS A 98 8.06 14.90 1.23
CA LYS A 98 8.52 14.98 -0.18
C LYS A 98 7.40 15.34 -1.16
N GLY A 99 6.21 15.65 -0.67
CA GLY A 99 5.03 16.00 -1.49
C GLY A 99 4.36 14.83 -2.19
N MET A 100 4.60 13.60 -1.77
CA MET A 100 4.00 12.39 -2.32
C MET A 100 2.70 12.04 -1.61
N MET A 101 1.69 11.62 -2.37
CA MET A 101 0.46 11.04 -1.86
C MET A 101 0.71 9.61 -1.36
N VAL A 102 0.09 9.23 -0.25
CA VAL A 102 0.17 7.86 0.30
C VAL A 102 -1.15 7.13 0.08
N ILE A 103 -1.09 6.03 -0.66
CA ILE A 103 -2.23 5.16 -0.96
C ILE A 103 -1.98 3.80 -0.31
N VAL A 104 -2.98 3.27 0.38
CA VAL A 104 -2.84 1.98 1.07
C VAL A 104 -3.91 1.00 0.62
N ASP A 105 -3.44 -0.15 0.11
CA ASP A 105 -4.27 -1.34 -0.04
C ASP A 105 -4.38 -2.03 1.33
N GLU A 106 -5.45 -1.70 2.06
CA GLU A 106 -5.81 -2.27 3.36
C GLU A 106 -6.84 -3.39 3.21
N ALA A 107 -6.77 -4.14 2.13
CA ALA A 107 -7.75 -5.19 1.83
C ALA A 107 -7.88 -6.26 2.92
N HIS A 108 -6.84 -6.49 3.70
CA HIS A 108 -6.81 -7.43 4.82
C HIS A 108 -6.93 -6.75 6.18
N GLY A 109 -7.15 -5.44 6.23
CA GLY A 109 -7.11 -4.62 7.43
C GLY A 109 -8.43 -3.95 7.81
N ALA A 110 -9.58 -4.32 7.21
CA ALA A 110 -10.86 -3.67 7.53
C ALA A 110 -11.28 -3.79 9.00
N HIS A 111 -10.69 -4.73 9.75
CA HIS A 111 -10.90 -4.92 11.20
C HIS A 111 -9.94 -4.10 12.08
N LEU A 112 -8.93 -3.46 11.50
CA LEU A 112 -7.99 -2.63 12.27
C LEU A 112 -8.72 -1.42 12.88
N GLY A 113 -8.23 -0.95 14.01
CA GLY A 113 -8.86 0.16 14.73
C GLY A 113 -10.14 -0.19 15.50
N LEU A 114 -10.71 -1.40 15.36
CA LEU A 114 -11.92 -1.79 16.08
C LEU A 114 -11.68 -2.14 17.56
N SER A 115 -10.43 -2.23 17.99
CA SER A 115 -10.05 -2.52 19.37
C SER A 115 -8.67 -1.96 19.65
N ASP A 116 -8.44 -1.49 20.86
CA ASP A 116 -7.13 -1.02 21.35
C ASP A 116 -6.02 -2.10 21.32
N LYS A 117 -6.42 -3.36 21.13
CA LYS A 117 -5.48 -4.48 20.96
C LYS A 117 -5.03 -4.71 19.54
N LEU A 118 -5.64 -4.01 18.58
CA LEU A 118 -5.31 -4.09 17.16
C LEU A 118 -4.48 -2.87 16.75
N PRO A 119 -3.66 -2.98 15.70
CA PRO A 119 -3.00 -1.85 15.12
C PRO A 119 -3.98 -0.77 14.64
N MET A 120 -3.53 0.47 14.56
CA MET A 120 -4.27 1.58 13.96
C MET A 120 -4.52 1.30 12.48
N THR A 121 -5.64 1.83 11.96
CA THR A 121 -5.93 1.82 10.53
C THR A 121 -4.90 2.63 9.74
N ALA A 122 -4.79 2.38 8.44
CA ALA A 122 -3.90 3.16 7.59
C ALA A 122 -4.29 4.65 7.55
N LEU A 123 -5.58 5.00 7.63
CA LEU A 123 -6.03 6.39 7.71
C LEU A 123 -5.54 7.07 8.99
N GLU A 124 -5.65 6.42 10.14
CA GLU A 124 -5.15 6.95 11.42
C GLU A 124 -3.63 7.14 11.44
N GLN A 125 -2.92 6.38 10.60
CA GLN A 125 -1.48 6.46 10.43
C GLN A 125 -1.05 7.49 9.37
N GLY A 126 -2.00 8.18 8.73
CA GLY A 126 -1.74 9.30 7.82
C GLY A 126 -1.81 8.95 6.33
N ALA A 127 -2.37 7.79 5.93
CA ALA A 127 -2.63 7.52 4.52
C ALA A 127 -3.70 8.47 3.96
N ASP A 128 -3.51 8.97 2.73
CA ASP A 128 -4.46 9.88 2.06
C ASP A 128 -5.64 9.10 1.46
N ILE A 129 -5.38 7.91 0.93
CA ILE A 129 -6.39 7.04 0.33
C ILE A 129 -6.20 5.62 0.84
N VAL A 130 -7.29 5.01 1.28
CA VAL A 130 -7.29 3.61 1.74
C VAL A 130 -8.35 2.82 1.01
N VAL A 131 -7.97 1.64 0.50
CA VAL A 131 -8.87 0.68 -0.14
C VAL A 131 -9.00 -0.56 0.73
N GLN A 132 -10.20 -0.83 1.22
CA GLN A 132 -10.49 -1.99 2.05
C GLN A 132 -11.35 -3.03 1.31
N SER A 133 -11.23 -4.28 1.72
CA SER A 133 -12.14 -5.37 1.31
C SER A 133 -12.86 -5.89 2.56
N THR A 134 -13.97 -5.24 2.89
CA THR A 134 -14.70 -5.48 4.14
C THR A 134 -15.08 -6.95 4.32
N HIS A 135 -15.47 -7.61 3.22
CA HIS A 135 -15.85 -9.03 3.21
C HIS A 135 -14.72 -10.03 3.55
N LYS A 136 -13.45 -9.59 3.60
CA LYS A 136 -12.33 -10.49 3.93
C LYS A 136 -12.15 -10.68 5.42
N THR A 137 -12.43 -9.66 6.22
CA THR A 137 -12.12 -9.65 7.65
C THR A 137 -13.29 -9.24 8.54
N LEU A 138 -14.40 -8.78 7.95
CA LEU A 138 -15.64 -8.43 8.65
C LEU A 138 -16.84 -9.18 8.05
N PRO A 139 -17.92 -9.38 8.82
CA PRO A 139 -19.14 -10.03 8.32
C PRO A 139 -19.87 -9.10 7.35
N SER A 140 -19.62 -9.29 6.06
CA SER A 140 -20.26 -8.53 4.99
C SER A 140 -20.31 -9.33 3.68
N PHE A 141 -21.15 -8.90 2.74
CA PHE A 141 -21.24 -9.54 1.42
C PHE A 141 -20.00 -9.26 0.57
N THR A 142 -19.70 -10.16 -0.37
CA THR A 142 -18.50 -10.14 -1.23
C THR A 142 -18.35 -8.83 -2.06
N GLN A 143 -19.42 -8.07 -2.24
CA GLN A 143 -19.41 -6.81 -3.02
C GLN A 143 -19.07 -5.57 -2.18
N SER A 144 -18.84 -5.75 -0.86
CA SER A 144 -18.51 -4.65 0.04
C SER A 144 -17.00 -4.36 0.04
N SER A 145 -16.60 -3.42 -0.76
CA SER A 145 -15.25 -2.84 -0.76
C SER A 145 -15.25 -1.42 -1.28
#